data_e8cc9f0da3ca73f128a81795872cdcfe
#
_entry.id   e8cc9f0da3ca73f128a81795872cdcfe
#
_cell.length_a   1.000
_cell.length_b   1.000
_cell.length_c   1.000
_cell.angle_alpha   90.00
_cell.angle_beta   90.00
_cell.angle_gamma   90.00
#
_symmetry.space_group_name_H-M   'P 1'
#
loop_
_entity.id
_entity.type
_entity.pdbx_description
1 polymer ?
#
loop_
_entity_poly.entity_id
_entity_poly.type
_entity_poly.pdbx_seq_one_letter_code
_entity_poly.pdbx_strand_id
1 'polypeptide(L)'
;MEFTWSEAKRAANIKTHGIDFVDAPRVFEGVTYTFEDDRFSYGEQRFVTLGLLAGVPVSVVHTETEHEIRIISFRKASKRETKSTSTASKTDWARLKSVAAISNPTKEHPEAEVRHIVRAMVRRGLQPLPSKASISLRVDQDVLEWFKAQGPGYQTRINTVLRAFRDASV
;
A
#
# COMPACT_ATOMS: atom_id res chain seq x y z
N MET A 1 -13.58 -9.82 -8.53
CA MET A 1 -13.73 -8.80 -7.48
C MET A 1 -14.33 -7.57 -8.12
N GLU A 2 -15.52 -7.17 -7.70
CA GLU A 2 -16.27 -6.01 -8.23
C GLU A 2 -15.97 -4.77 -7.36
N PHE A 3 -15.88 -3.60 -8.00
CA PHE A 3 -15.75 -2.32 -7.29
C PHE A 3 -17.06 -1.56 -7.36
N THR A 4 -17.60 -1.19 -6.19
CA THR A 4 -18.88 -0.50 -6.09
C THR A 4 -18.75 0.76 -5.24
N TRP A 5 -19.74 1.64 -5.32
CA TRP A 5 -19.84 2.87 -4.53
C TRP A 5 -21.25 3.48 -4.60
N SER A 6 -21.49 4.44 -3.71
CA SER A 6 -22.64 5.33 -3.82
C SER A 6 -22.31 6.51 -4.73
N GLU A 7 -23.13 6.78 -5.76
CA GLU A 7 -22.92 7.92 -6.66
C GLU A 7 -22.96 9.27 -5.92
N ALA A 8 -23.78 9.39 -4.88
CA ALA A 8 -23.79 10.59 -4.04
C ALA A 8 -22.45 10.79 -3.31
N LYS A 9 -21.84 9.71 -2.78
CA LYS A 9 -20.51 9.77 -2.15
C LYS A 9 -19.42 10.04 -3.16
N ARG A 10 -19.49 9.44 -4.35
CA ARG A 10 -18.56 9.70 -5.46
C ARG A 10 -18.54 11.17 -5.84
N ALA A 11 -19.72 11.78 -6.08
CA ALA A 11 -19.85 13.20 -6.40
C ALA A 11 -19.29 14.11 -5.29
N ALA A 12 -19.61 13.81 -4.03
CA ALA A 12 -19.06 14.54 -2.88
C ALA A 12 -17.52 14.40 -2.80
N ASN A 13 -16.99 13.22 -3.04
CA ASN A 13 -15.54 12.95 -3.03
C ASN A 13 -14.80 13.73 -4.12
N ILE A 14 -15.33 13.76 -5.34
CA ILE A 14 -14.77 14.56 -6.44
C ILE A 14 -14.74 16.05 -6.05
N LYS A 15 -15.85 16.57 -5.50
CA LYS A 15 -15.92 17.96 -5.06
C LYS A 15 -14.91 18.27 -3.94
N THR A 16 -14.70 17.36 -2.99
CA THR A 16 -13.87 17.60 -1.81
C THR A 16 -12.39 17.31 -2.07
N HIS A 17 -12.09 16.22 -2.78
CA HIS A 17 -10.73 15.68 -2.93
C HIS A 17 -10.19 15.70 -4.36
N GLY A 18 -11.05 15.98 -5.36
CA GLY A 18 -10.66 16.02 -6.76
C GLY A 18 -10.27 14.67 -7.36
N ILE A 19 -10.71 13.56 -6.73
CA ILE A 19 -10.38 12.19 -7.18
C ILE A 19 -11.69 11.43 -7.38
N ASP A 20 -11.78 10.73 -8.52
CA ASP A 20 -12.95 9.91 -8.86
C ASP A 20 -12.77 8.47 -8.36
N PHE A 21 -13.86 7.85 -7.88
CA PHE A 21 -13.87 6.45 -7.41
C PHE A 21 -13.60 5.45 -8.54
N VAL A 22 -13.92 5.78 -9.79
CA VAL A 22 -13.59 4.95 -10.99
C VAL A 22 -12.10 4.65 -11.12
N ASP A 23 -11.23 5.48 -10.55
CA ASP A 23 -9.78 5.28 -10.57
C ASP A 23 -9.29 4.37 -9.42
N ALA A 24 -10.13 4.04 -8.45
CA ALA A 24 -9.73 3.20 -7.31
C ALA A 24 -9.18 1.84 -7.72
N PRO A 25 -9.76 1.08 -8.68
CA PRO A 25 -9.21 -0.22 -9.11
C PRO A 25 -7.72 -0.16 -9.50
N ARG A 26 -7.29 0.92 -10.14
CA ARG A 26 -5.89 1.12 -10.57
C ARG A 26 -4.91 1.19 -9.40
N VAL A 27 -5.37 1.64 -8.22
CA VAL A 27 -4.56 1.65 -7.00
C VAL A 27 -4.31 0.23 -6.53
N PHE A 28 -5.35 -0.62 -6.58
CA PHE A 28 -5.28 -2.01 -6.11
C PHE A 28 -4.49 -2.94 -7.03
N GLU A 29 -4.25 -2.58 -8.30
CA GLU A 29 -3.37 -3.33 -9.21
C GLU A 29 -1.90 -3.28 -8.76
N GLY A 30 -1.49 -2.22 -8.07
CA GLY A 30 -0.14 -2.00 -7.58
C GLY A 30 0.14 -2.67 -6.24
N VAL A 31 1.29 -2.30 -5.66
CA VAL A 31 1.62 -2.64 -4.28
C VAL A 31 0.90 -1.68 -3.35
N THR A 32 0.15 -2.22 -2.41
CA THR A 32 -0.65 -1.48 -1.44
C THR A 32 -0.37 -1.91 0.00
N TYR A 33 -0.66 -1.02 0.94
CA TYR A 33 -0.61 -1.24 2.38
C TYR A 33 -2.03 -1.11 2.92
N THR A 34 -2.65 -2.21 3.32
CA THR A 34 -4.04 -2.24 3.81
C THR A 34 -4.07 -2.57 5.30
N PHE A 35 -4.82 -1.80 6.06
CA PHE A 35 -5.07 -2.04 7.48
C PHE A 35 -6.54 -1.77 7.82
N GLU A 36 -7.02 -2.40 8.88
CA GLU A 36 -8.37 -2.18 9.40
C GLU A 36 -8.47 -0.81 10.07
N ASP A 37 -9.56 -0.09 9.80
CA ASP A 37 -9.87 1.17 10.45
C ASP A 37 -10.70 0.92 11.72
N ASP A 38 -9.99 0.74 12.83
CA ASP A 38 -10.55 0.49 14.16
C ASP A 38 -10.76 1.77 15.00
N ARG A 39 -10.59 2.96 14.40
CA ARG A 39 -10.62 4.25 15.12
C ARG A 39 -12.01 4.66 15.63
N PHE A 40 -13.06 4.18 14.97
CA PHE A 40 -14.45 4.46 15.32
C PHE A 40 -15.29 3.20 15.15
N SER A 41 -16.40 3.13 15.91
CA SER A 41 -17.41 2.08 15.68
C SER A 41 -18.29 2.49 14.51
N TYR A 42 -18.03 1.95 13.33
CA TYR A 42 -18.74 2.29 12.10
C TYR A 42 -19.98 1.42 11.84
N GLY A 43 -20.21 0.36 12.65
CA GLY A 43 -21.25 -0.63 12.39
C GLY A 43 -20.91 -1.60 11.22
N GLU A 44 -19.77 -1.42 10.59
CA GLU A 44 -19.24 -2.24 9.51
C GLU A 44 -17.71 -2.27 9.59
N GLN A 45 -17.08 -3.37 9.14
CA GLN A 45 -15.63 -3.45 9.08
C GLN A 45 -15.13 -2.60 7.92
N ARG A 46 -14.25 -1.65 8.21
CA ARG A 46 -13.64 -0.75 7.23
C ARG A 46 -12.14 -0.97 7.14
N PHE A 47 -11.64 -0.80 5.94
CA PHE A 47 -10.21 -0.86 5.63
C PHE A 47 -9.73 0.46 5.04
N VAL A 48 -8.48 0.78 5.32
CA VAL A 48 -7.75 1.86 4.66
C VAL A 48 -6.62 1.25 3.85
N THR A 49 -6.61 1.56 2.57
CA THR A 49 -5.55 1.13 1.65
C THR A 49 -4.74 2.33 1.18
N LEU A 50 -3.44 2.29 1.44
CA LEU A 50 -2.47 3.25 0.91
C LEU A 50 -1.81 2.66 -0.32
N GLY A 51 -1.74 3.42 -1.41
CA GLY A 51 -1.14 2.99 -2.67
C GLY A 51 -0.77 4.16 -3.56
N LEU A 52 -0.51 3.88 -4.83
CA LEU A 52 -0.15 4.89 -5.82
C LEU A 52 -1.20 4.93 -6.95
N LEU A 53 -1.66 6.13 -7.27
CA LEU A 53 -2.44 6.42 -8.47
C LEU A 53 -1.60 7.27 -9.42
N ALA A 54 -1.16 6.71 -10.54
CA ALA A 54 -0.27 7.39 -11.49
C ALA A 54 0.97 8.01 -10.81
N GLY A 55 1.57 7.31 -9.84
CA GLY A 55 2.73 7.76 -9.07
C GLY A 55 2.40 8.71 -7.91
N VAL A 56 1.15 9.11 -7.72
CA VAL A 56 0.72 9.97 -6.61
C VAL A 56 0.27 9.09 -5.43
N PRO A 57 0.83 9.29 -4.22
CA PRO A 57 0.36 8.59 -3.03
C PRO A 57 -1.10 8.94 -2.70
N VAL A 58 -1.90 7.92 -2.52
CA VAL A 58 -3.33 8.02 -2.25
C VAL A 58 -3.76 7.11 -1.11
N SER A 59 -4.89 7.43 -0.53
CA SER A 59 -5.54 6.68 0.54
C SER A 59 -6.99 6.40 0.15
N VAL A 60 -7.39 5.14 0.21
CA VAL A 60 -8.74 4.66 -0.11
C VAL A 60 -9.36 4.05 1.13
N VAL A 61 -10.53 4.52 1.55
CA VAL A 61 -11.36 3.87 2.58
C VAL A 61 -12.41 3.01 1.88
N HIS A 62 -12.52 1.76 2.27
CA HIS A 62 -13.44 0.80 1.66
C HIS A 62 -13.90 -0.25 2.66
N THR A 63 -14.99 -0.95 2.34
CA THR A 63 -15.33 -2.25 2.91
C THR A 63 -14.95 -3.34 1.92
N GLU A 64 -14.71 -4.54 2.41
CA GLU A 64 -14.24 -5.67 1.59
C GLU A 64 -15.02 -6.93 1.95
N THR A 65 -15.54 -7.62 0.94
CA THR A 65 -16.12 -8.95 1.02
C THR A 65 -15.36 -9.88 0.07
N GLU A 66 -15.74 -11.15 0.01
CA GLU A 66 -15.10 -12.11 -0.90
C GLU A 66 -15.20 -11.71 -2.39
N HIS A 67 -16.25 -10.98 -2.77
CA HIS A 67 -16.55 -10.67 -4.17
C HIS A 67 -16.58 -9.17 -4.49
N GLU A 68 -16.63 -8.30 -3.49
CA GLU A 68 -16.87 -6.87 -3.65
C GLU A 68 -15.94 -6.00 -2.80
N ILE A 69 -15.48 -4.89 -3.38
CA ILE A 69 -14.83 -3.78 -2.68
C ILE A 69 -15.73 -2.55 -2.86
N ARG A 70 -16.35 -2.09 -1.77
CA ARG A 70 -17.17 -0.89 -1.79
C ARG A 70 -16.37 0.32 -1.33
N ILE A 71 -16.15 1.26 -2.25
CA ILE A 71 -15.40 2.48 -1.98
C ILE A 71 -16.25 3.48 -1.19
N ILE A 72 -15.69 3.99 -0.11
CA ILE A 72 -16.34 4.96 0.79
C ILE A 72 -15.74 6.35 0.61
N SER A 73 -14.42 6.45 0.51
CA SER A 73 -13.70 7.70 0.32
C SER A 73 -12.36 7.48 -0.37
N PHE A 74 -11.92 8.46 -1.17
CA PHE A 74 -10.68 8.39 -1.93
C PHE A 74 -10.01 9.76 -1.95
N ARG A 75 -8.84 9.88 -1.33
CA ARG A 75 -8.09 11.14 -1.24
C ARG A 75 -6.60 10.94 -1.45
N LYS A 76 -5.88 12.04 -1.66
CA LYS A 76 -4.41 12.01 -1.59
C LYS A 76 -3.96 11.61 -0.19
N ALA A 77 -2.87 10.86 -0.11
CA ALA A 77 -2.26 10.54 1.17
C ALA A 77 -1.68 11.79 1.84
N SER A 78 -1.76 11.86 3.16
CA SER A 78 -1.16 12.93 3.94
C SER A 78 0.37 12.84 3.92
N LYS A 79 1.07 13.92 4.34
CA LYS A 79 2.53 13.93 4.44
C LYS A 79 3.05 12.81 5.37
N ARG A 80 2.32 12.50 6.44
CA ARG A 80 2.67 11.46 7.41
C ARG A 80 2.51 10.07 6.79
N GLU A 81 1.41 9.80 6.13
CA GLU A 81 1.15 8.55 5.40
C GLU A 81 2.17 8.32 4.29
N THR A 82 2.50 9.35 3.51
CA THR A 82 3.50 9.29 2.45
C THR A 82 4.90 8.95 2.97
N LYS A 83 5.32 9.54 4.09
CA LYS A 83 6.65 9.29 4.69
C LYS A 83 6.80 7.86 5.19
N SER A 84 5.73 7.27 5.70
CA SER A 84 5.74 5.89 6.23
C SER A 84 5.76 4.81 5.12
N THR A 85 5.26 5.12 3.92
CA THR A 85 5.26 4.21 2.76
C THR A 85 6.53 4.31 1.89
N SER A 86 7.41 5.29 2.15
CA SER A 86 8.49 5.68 1.24
C SER A 86 9.75 4.81 1.27
N THR A 87 9.80 3.73 2.05
CA THR A 87 11.02 2.91 2.21
C THR A 87 11.43 2.10 0.98
N ALA A 88 10.69 2.12 -0.14
CA ALA A 88 11.00 1.32 -1.33
C ALA A 88 10.70 1.98 -2.68
N SER A 89 10.40 3.29 -2.75
CA SER A 89 9.99 3.93 -4.00
C SER A 89 11.09 4.83 -4.58
N LYS A 90 11.43 4.61 -5.87
CA LYS A 90 12.20 5.55 -6.72
C LYS A 90 11.33 6.69 -7.25
N THR A 91 10.35 7.14 -6.48
CA THR A 91 9.41 8.20 -6.88
C THR A 91 10.12 9.54 -6.93
N ASP A 92 9.91 10.29 -8.01
CA ASP A 92 10.35 11.69 -8.13
C ASP A 92 9.57 12.60 -7.17
N TRP A 93 10.11 12.72 -5.96
CA TRP A 93 9.52 13.50 -4.87
C TRP A 93 9.52 15.01 -5.13
N ALA A 94 10.35 15.51 -6.05
CA ALA A 94 10.39 16.91 -6.42
C ALA A 94 9.11 17.28 -7.20
N ARG A 95 8.66 16.40 -8.10
CA ARG A 95 7.40 16.55 -8.85
C ARG A 95 6.17 16.47 -7.95
N LEU A 96 6.21 15.60 -6.91
CA LEU A 96 5.11 15.48 -5.93
C LEU A 96 5.04 16.67 -4.97
N LYS A 97 6.16 17.32 -4.67
CA LYS A 97 6.19 18.54 -3.85
C LYS A 97 5.59 19.75 -4.55
N SER A 98 5.64 19.81 -5.89
CA SER A 98 5.09 20.91 -6.67
C SER A 98 3.56 20.84 -6.83
N VAL A 99 2.94 19.68 -6.59
CA VAL A 99 1.48 19.52 -6.56
C VAL A 99 1.00 19.70 -5.11
N ALA A 100 1.03 20.94 -4.65
CA ALA A 100 0.60 21.34 -3.31
C ALA A 100 -0.94 21.35 -3.18
N ALA A 101 -1.58 20.20 -3.32
CA ALA A 101 -2.94 20.01 -2.81
C ALA A 101 -2.83 19.16 -1.55
N ILE A 102 -2.80 19.82 -0.40
CA ILE A 102 -2.89 19.18 0.90
C ILE A 102 -4.26 18.51 0.95
N SER A 103 -4.29 17.17 1.03
CA SER A 103 -5.50 16.46 1.35
C SER A 103 -5.83 16.74 2.82
N ASN A 104 -6.97 17.35 3.08
CA ASN A 104 -7.45 17.54 4.44
C ASN A 104 -8.15 16.24 4.88
N PRO A 105 -7.69 15.60 5.96
CA PRO A 105 -8.40 14.46 6.55
C PRO A 105 -9.81 14.88 6.93
N THR A 106 -10.78 13.98 6.72
CA THR A 106 -12.18 14.19 7.10
C THR A 106 -12.58 13.20 8.19
N LYS A 107 -13.75 13.40 8.82
CA LYS A 107 -14.28 12.44 9.79
C LYS A 107 -14.53 11.06 9.18
N GLU A 108 -14.92 11.00 7.90
CA GLU A 108 -15.10 9.73 7.17
C GLU A 108 -13.79 9.12 6.69
N HIS A 109 -12.75 9.95 6.54
CA HIS A 109 -11.43 9.54 6.07
C HIS A 109 -10.34 10.23 6.90
N PRO A 110 -10.17 9.88 8.16
CA PRO A 110 -9.14 10.46 9.03
C PRO A 110 -7.75 10.05 8.56
N GLU A 111 -6.73 10.77 9.03
CA GLU A 111 -5.33 10.45 8.73
C GLU A 111 -4.93 9.13 9.40
N ALA A 112 -4.18 8.30 8.66
CA ALA A 112 -3.62 7.06 9.20
C ALA A 112 -2.54 7.36 10.25
N GLU A 113 -2.64 6.74 11.41
CA GLU A 113 -1.59 6.81 12.44
C GLU A 113 -0.48 5.79 12.15
N VAL A 114 0.74 6.09 12.64
CA VAL A 114 1.92 5.22 12.45
C VAL A 114 1.65 3.78 12.91
N ARG A 115 0.91 3.60 14.02
CA ARG A 115 0.56 2.26 14.53
C ARG A 115 -0.26 1.43 13.54
N HIS A 116 -1.14 2.06 12.75
CA HIS A 116 -1.96 1.39 11.74
C HIS A 116 -1.08 0.99 10.54
N ILE A 117 -0.19 1.87 10.11
CA ILE A 117 0.70 1.63 8.97
C ILE A 117 1.69 0.48 9.28
N VAL A 118 2.21 0.42 10.51
CA VAL A 118 3.11 -0.67 10.95
C VAL A 118 2.42 -2.03 10.94
N ARG A 119 1.11 -2.08 11.21
CA ARG A 119 0.30 -3.31 11.17
C ARG A 119 -0.29 -3.60 9.79
N ALA A 120 -0.07 -2.73 8.81
CA ALA A 120 -0.65 -2.88 7.49
C ALA A 120 -0.19 -4.16 6.78
N MET A 121 -1.13 -4.86 6.19
CA MET A 121 -0.87 -5.98 5.30
C MET A 121 -0.43 -5.44 3.93
N VAL A 122 0.72 -5.91 3.45
CA VAL A 122 1.18 -5.58 2.10
C VAL A 122 0.49 -6.50 1.10
N ARG A 123 -0.13 -5.91 0.07
CA ARG A 123 -0.84 -6.64 -0.99
C ARG A 123 -0.30 -6.26 -2.37
N ARG A 124 -0.49 -7.12 -3.34
CA ARG A 124 -0.30 -6.83 -4.77
C ARG A 124 -1.45 -7.45 -5.54
N GLY A 125 -2.18 -6.64 -6.31
CA GLY A 125 -3.37 -7.10 -7.00
C GLY A 125 -4.40 -7.73 -6.05
N LEU A 126 -4.64 -7.14 -4.87
CA LEU A 126 -5.51 -7.62 -3.79
C LEU A 126 -5.01 -8.88 -3.05
N GLN A 127 -3.98 -9.57 -3.54
CA GLN A 127 -3.41 -10.74 -2.89
C GLN A 127 -2.39 -10.32 -1.82
N PRO A 128 -2.46 -10.88 -0.60
CA PRO A 128 -1.46 -10.65 0.42
C PRO A 128 -0.07 -11.06 -0.08
N LEU A 129 0.92 -10.18 0.06
CA LEU A 129 2.31 -10.58 -0.14
C LEU A 129 2.77 -11.34 1.11
N PRO A 130 3.42 -12.49 0.93
CA PRO A 130 3.94 -13.24 2.05
C PRO A 130 4.93 -12.39 2.84
N SER A 131 4.74 -12.30 4.16
CA SER A 131 5.66 -11.63 5.06
C SER A 131 7.01 -12.33 5.05
N LYS A 132 8.09 -11.54 5.16
CA LYS A 132 9.43 -12.12 5.32
C LYS A 132 9.59 -12.58 6.77
N ALA A 133 9.93 -13.85 6.97
CA ALA A 133 10.36 -14.35 8.27
C ALA A 133 11.84 -13.99 8.49
N SER A 134 12.20 -13.57 9.70
CA SER A 134 13.60 -13.43 10.08
C SER A 134 14.14 -14.81 10.46
N ILE A 135 15.20 -15.23 9.77
CA ILE A 135 15.91 -16.48 10.08
C ILE A 135 17.40 -16.20 10.24
N SER A 136 18.07 -17.01 11.03
CA SER A 136 19.53 -17.07 11.08
C SER A 136 19.98 -18.24 10.22
N LEU A 137 20.78 -17.95 9.19
CA LEU A 137 21.33 -18.95 8.28
C LEU A 137 22.86 -18.90 8.35
N ARG A 138 23.48 -20.07 8.53
CA ARG A 138 24.94 -20.22 8.36
C ARG A 138 25.20 -20.44 6.88
N VAL A 139 26.01 -19.57 6.29
CA VAL A 139 26.39 -19.59 4.88
C VAL A 139 27.90 -19.62 4.82
N ASP A 140 28.48 -20.34 3.87
CA ASP A 140 29.90 -20.38 3.66
C ASP A 140 30.43 -18.98 3.36
N GLN A 141 31.60 -18.66 3.89
CA GLN A 141 32.15 -17.31 3.88
C GLN A 141 32.32 -16.76 2.45
N ASP A 142 32.83 -17.58 1.54
CA ASP A 142 33.05 -17.26 0.13
C ASP A 142 31.71 -16.90 -0.57
N VAL A 143 30.65 -17.66 -0.30
CA VAL A 143 29.29 -17.41 -0.82
C VAL A 143 28.77 -16.08 -0.30
N LEU A 144 28.91 -15.82 1.00
CA LEU A 144 28.46 -14.57 1.60
C LEU A 144 29.21 -13.35 1.03
N GLU A 145 30.54 -13.47 0.87
CA GLU A 145 31.38 -12.41 0.30
C GLU A 145 31.00 -12.13 -1.16
N TRP A 146 30.73 -13.16 -1.94
CA TRP A 146 30.23 -13.01 -3.30
C TRP A 146 28.95 -12.23 -3.40
N PHE A 147 27.95 -12.55 -2.54
CA PHE A 147 26.71 -11.78 -2.51
C PHE A 147 26.89 -10.33 -2.05
N LYS A 148 27.80 -10.08 -1.09
CA LYS A 148 28.11 -8.73 -0.60
C LYS A 148 28.82 -7.90 -1.67
N ALA A 149 29.74 -8.51 -2.43
CA ALA A 149 30.46 -7.85 -3.52
C ALA A 149 29.54 -7.32 -4.64
N GLN A 150 28.33 -7.88 -4.78
CA GLN A 150 27.30 -7.40 -5.71
C GLN A 150 26.66 -6.05 -5.27
N GLY A 151 27.09 -5.48 -4.14
CA GLY A 151 26.60 -4.20 -3.61
C GLY A 151 25.43 -4.31 -2.63
N PRO A 152 24.80 -3.18 -2.27
CA PRO A 152 23.73 -3.15 -1.27
C PRO A 152 22.52 -3.99 -1.69
N GLY A 153 21.80 -4.56 -0.70
CA GLY A 153 20.64 -5.42 -0.95
C GLY A 153 20.97 -6.90 -1.16
N TYR A 154 22.14 -7.36 -0.76
CA TYR A 154 22.57 -8.76 -0.89
C TYR A 154 21.58 -9.77 -0.27
N GLN A 155 20.94 -9.43 0.86
CA GLN A 155 19.90 -10.28 1.50
C GLN A 155 18.69 -10.49 0.59
N THR A 156 18.28 -9.45 -0.18
CA THR A 156 17.20 -9.57 -1.16
C THR A 156 17.60 -10.50 -2.29
N ARG A 157 18.86 -10.44 -2.76
CA ARG A 157 19.39 -11.36 -3.78
C ARG A 157 19.43 -12.80 -3.30
N ILE A 158 19.90 -13.05 -2.07
CA ILE A 158 19.86 -14.39 -1.45
C ILE A 158 18.42 -14.92 -1.46
N ASN A 159 17.46 -14.11 -0.99
CA ASN A 159 16.05 -14.51 -0.97
C ASN A 159 15.48 -14.77 -2.38
N THR A 160 15.93 -14.04 -3.41
CA THR A 160 15.55 -14.29 -4.80
C THR A 160 16.06 -15.64 -5.30
N VAL A 161 17.32 -15.99 -4.99
CA VAL A 161 17.90 -17.30 -5.34
C VAL A 161 17.15 -18.44 -4.64
N LEU A 162 16.85 -18.29 -3.34
CA LEU A 162 16.07 -19.29 -2.58
C LEU A 162 14.65 -19.48 -3.17
N ARG A 163 14.02 -18.40 -3.62
CA ARG A 163 12.71 -18.49 -4.31
C ARG A 163 12.84 -19.20 -5.64
N ALA A 164 13.82 -18.83 -6.46
CA ALA A 164 14.05 -19.48 -7.76
C ALA A 164 14.31 -20.99 -7.59
N PHE A 165 15.09 -21.37 -6.58
CA PHE A 165 15.34 -22.79 -6.26
C PHE A 165 14.05 -23.51 -5.86
N ARG A 166 13.24 -22.94 -4.96
CA ARG A 166 11.94 -23.49 -4.57
C ARG A 166 11.04 -23.68 -5.80
N ASP A 167 10.91 -22.64 -6.64
CA ASP A 167 9.99 -22.65 -7.77
C ASP A 167 10.45 -23.62 -8.86
N ALA A 168 11.74 -23.91 -8.97
CA ALA A 168 12.30 -24.95 -9.86
C ALA A 168 12.20 -26.37 -9.30
N SER A 169 11.93 -26.54 -8.01
CA SER A 169 11.88 -27.83 -7.31
C SER A 169 10.44 -28.36 -7.13
N VAL A 170 9.43 -27.62 -7.58
CA VAL A 170 8.02 -27.97 -7.56
C VAL A 170 7.59 -28.35 -8.99
#